data_df051e009f3575349cf1b878353ff24f
#
_entry.id   df051e009f3575349cf1b878353ff24f
#
_cell.length_a   1.000
_cell.length_b   1.000
_cell.length_c   1.000
_cell.angle_alpha   90.00
_cell.angle_beta   90.00
_cell.angle_gamma   90.00
#
_symmetry.space_group_name_H-M   'P 1'
#
loop_
_entity.id
_entity.type
_entity.pdbx_description
1 polymer ?
#
loop_
_entity_poly.entity_id
_entity_poly.type
_entity_poly.pdbx_seq_one_letter_code
_entity_poly.pdbx_strand_id
1 'polypeptide(L)'
;QARTIRGAQLIAERLMQQDVRANGVDVLTGGTDVHLVLVDLRNSPIDGKTAEDLLHDVGITVNRNSVPNDPRPALVTSGVRIGTPALATRGFGDVEFTEVADIIASVLMPNPDINALGDRVRKLTEAFPLYSGLENW
;
A
#
# COMPACT_ATOMS: atom_id res chain seq x y z
N GLN A 1 0.58 15.20 10.69
CA GLN A 1 -0.33 15.48 9.57
C GLN A 1 0.41 15.55 8.24
N ALA A 2 1.38 16.45 8.16
CA ALA A 2 2.14 16.61 6.91
C ALA A 2 2.85 15.30 6.53
N ARG A 3 3.34 14.56 7.50
CA ARG A 3 4.05 13.30 7.24
C ARG A 3 3.11 12.24 6.65
N THR A 4 1.87 12.15 7.14
CA THR A 4 0.93 11.17 6.61
C THR A 4 0.52 11.51 5.18
N ILE A 5 0.34 12.80 4.89
CA ILE A 5 0.03 13.26 3.54
C ILE A 5 1.22 13.00 2.62
N ARG A 6 2.43 13.31 3.07
CA ARG A 6 3.63 13.07 2.26
C ARG A 6 3.81 11.57 1.96
N GLY A 7 3.53 10.71 2.95
CA GLY A 7 3.59 9.28 2.75
C GLY A 7 2.62 8.80 1.69
N ALA A 8 1.39 9.30 1.73
CA ALA A 8 0.39 8.95 0.72
C ALA A 8 0.82 9.42 -0.67
N GLN A 9 1.40 10.62 -0.76
CA GLN A 9 1.90 11.16 -2.03
C GLN A 9 2.99 10.25 -2.61
N LEU A 10 3.94 9.83 -1.78
CA LEU A 10 5.04 8.98 -2.24
C LEU A 10 4.54 7.62 -2.72
N ILE A 11 3.59 7.04 -2.01
CA ILE A 11 3.00 5.76 -2.41
C ILE A 11 2.24 5.94 -3.73
N ALA A 12 1.42 6.99 -3.85
CA ALA A 12 0.68 7.24 -5.07
C ALA A 12 1.61 7.47 -6.25
N GLU A 13 2.66 8.25 -6.07
CA GLU A 13 3.63 8.53 -7.14
C GLU A 13 4.28 7.24 -7.65
N ARG A 14 4.68 6.36 -6.73
CA ARG A 14 5.30 5.09 -7.13
C ARG A 14 4.32 4.21 -7.90
N LEU A 15 3.08 4.14 -7.44
CA LEU A 15 2.07 3.29 -8.08
C LEU A 15 1.61 3.86 -9.42
N MET A 16 1.82 5.14 -9.68
CA MET A 16 1.48 5.77 -10.95
C MET A 16 2.61 5.70 -11.97
N GLN A 17 3.76 5.11 -11.63
CA GLN A 17 4.83 4.94 -12.59
C GLN A 17 4.46 3.91 -13.66
N GLN A 18 5.10 4.05 -14.83
CA GLN A 18 4.72 3.28 -16.02
C GLN A 18 4.80 1.77 -15.82
N ASP A 19 5.81 1.30 -15.11
CA ASP A 19 6.00 -0.13 -14.88
C ASP A 19 4.82 -0.76 -14.12
N VAL A 20 4.27 -0.02 -13.15
CA VAL A 20 3.14 -0.48 -12.36
C VAL A 20 1.83 -0.33 -13.15
N ARG A 21 1.64 0.82 -13.78
CA ARG A 21 0.42 1.09 -14.55
C ARG A 21 0.27 0.13 -15.73
N ALA A 22 1.37 -0.31 -16.31
CA ALA A 22 1.34 -1.26 -17.41
C ALA A 22 0.72 -2.59 -17.00
N ASN A 23 0.67 -2.89 -15.70
CA ASN A 23 0.04 -4.11 -15.19
C ASN A 23 -1.41 -3.89 -14.75
N GLY A 24 -2.00 -2.78 -15.11
CA GLY A 24 -3.41 -2.51 -14.82
C GLY A 24 -3.67 -1.88 -13.46
N VAL A 25 -2.62 -1.47 -12.77
CA VAL A 25 -2.76 -0.80 -11.47
C VAL A 25 -2.92 0.70 -11.69
N ASP A 26 -3.89 1.28 -11.04
CA ASP A 26 -4.13 2.72 -11.12
C ASP A 26 -4.43 3.26 -9.73
N VAL A 27 -4.37 4.58 -9.60
CA VAL A 27 -4.64 5.25 -8.32
C VAL A 27 -5.80 6.20 -8.55
N LEU A 28 -6.88 6.02 -7.79
CA LEU A 28 -8.08 6.83 -7.96
C LEU A 28 -7.99 8.17 -7.25
N THR A 29 -7.26 8.24 -6.16
CA THR A 29 -7.28 9.43 -5.33
C THR A 29 -6.34 10.54 -5.79
N GLY A 30 -5.38 10.24 -6.62
CA GLY A 30 -4.40 11.23 -7.05
C GLY A 30 -3.64 11.91 -5.91
N GLY A 31 -3.95 11.63 -4.75
CA GLY A 31 -3.30 11.72 -3.48
C GLY A 31 -2.54 12.95 -3.07
N THR A 32 -2.98 14.16 -3.34
CA THR A 32 -2.18 15.29 -2.93
C THR A 32 -2.52 15.82 -1.54
N ASP A 33 -3.76 15.63 -1.10
CA ASP A 33 -4.24 16.25 0.14
C ASP A 33 -4.76 15.24 1.15
N VAL A 34 -4.62 13.93 0.86
CA VAL A 34 -5.19 12.91 1.70
C VAL A 34 -4.11 12.00 2.27
N HIS A 35 -4.44 11.34 3.37
CA HIS A 35 -3.54 10.44 4.08
C HIS A 35 -3.82 8.97 3.75
N LEU A 36 -4.56 8.72 2.68
CA LEU A 36 -4.80 7.36 2.20
C LEU A 36 -4.71 7.33 0.68
N VAL A 37 -4.47 6.14 0.16
CA VAL A 37 -4.37 5.90 -1.28
C VAL A 37 -5.39 4.83 -1.63
N LEU A 38 -6.26 5.10 -2.59
CA LEU A 38 -7.19 4.11 -3.13
C LEU A 38 -6.64 3.62 -4.47
N VAL A 39 -6.28 2.34 -4.48
CA VAL A 39 -5.70 1.69 -5.66
C VAL A 39 -6.81 0.98 -6.42
N ASP A 40 -6.87 1.17 -7.73
CA ASP A 40 -7.84 0.53 -8.61
C ASP A 40 -7.17 -0.59 -9.39
N LEU A 41 -7.65 -1.80 -9.21
CA LEU A 41 -7.09 -3.01 -9.82
C LEU A 41 -8.05 -3.61 -10.87
N ARG A 42 -9.05 -2.83 -11.34
CA ARG A 42 -10.03 -3.40 -12.28
C ARG A 42 -9.40 -3.94 -13.55
N ASN A 43 -8.29 -3.38 -13.96
CA ASN A 43 -7.56 -3.81 -15.16
C ASN A 43 -6.37 -4.71 -14.83
N SER A 44 -6.20 -5.05 -13.57
CA SER A 44 -5.11 -5.92 -13.12
C SER A 44 -5.57 -7.37 -13.11
N PRO A 45 -4.65 -8.33 -13.30
CA PRO A 45 -4.99 -9.75 -13.18
C PRO A 45 -5.35 -10.15 -11.75
N ILE A 46 -5.00 -9.35 -10.74
CA ILE A 46 -5.39 -9.64 -9.34
C ILE A 46 -6.53 -8.72 -8.92
N ASP A 47 -7.35 -9.22 -8.00
CA ASP A 47 -8.45 -8.45 -7.44
C ASP A 47 -8.09 -7.85 -6.07
N GLY A 48 -9.02 -7.11 -5.47
CA GLY A 48 -8.79 -6.47 -4.19
C GLY A 48 -8.53 -7.46 -3.07
N LYS A 49 -9.27 -8.57 -3.07
CA LYS A 49 -9.08 -9.60 -2.04
C LYS A 49 -7.69 -10.22 -2.14
N THR A 50 -7.26 -10.56 -3.35
CA THR A 50 -5.93 -11.14 -3.56
C THR A 50 -4.84 -10.15 -3.15
N ALA A 51 -4.98 -8.88 -3.53
CA ALA A 51 -4.02 -7.85 -3.16
C ALA A 51 -3.97 -7.66 -1.65
N GLU A 52 -5.12 -7.64 -0.99
CA GLU A 52 -5.19 -7.53 0.46
C GLU A 52 -4.44 -8.68 1.13
N ASP A 53 -4.68 -9.91 0.66
CA ASP A 53 -4.03 -11.08 1.22
C ASP A 53 -2.53 -11.08 0.99
N LEU A 54 -2.07 -10.72 -0.22
CA LEU A 54 -0.66 -10.67 -0.52
C LEU A 54 0.07 -9.59 0.28
N LEU A 55 -0.53 -8.42 0.43
CA LEU A 55 0.06 -7.35 1.22
C LEU A 55 0.12 -7.74 2.70
N HIS A 56 -0.93 -8.39 3.19
CA HIS A 56 -0.92 -8.91 4.56
C HIS A 56 0.21 -9.91 4.76
N ASP A 57 0.44 -10.78 3.78
CA ASP A 57 1.50 -11.79 3.86
C ASP A 57 2.90 -11.17 3.95
N VAL A 58 3.10 -10.00 3.36
CA VAL A 58 4.38 -9.29 3.50
C VAL A 58 4.42 -8.37 4.71
N GLY A 59 3.32 -8.28 5.46
CA GLY A 59 3.29 -7.50 6.70
C GLY A 59 2.70 -6.11 6.56
N ILE A 60 2.02 -5.81 5.47
CA ILE A 60 1.38 -4.51 5.25
C ILE A 60 -0.13 -4.69 5.33
N THR A 61 -0.76 -4.05 6.31
CA THR A 61 -2.20 -4.14 6.49
C THR A 61 -2.91 -3.10 5.63
N VAL A 62 -3.81 -3.57 4.79
CA VAL A 62 -4.64 -2.72 3.94
C VAL A 62 -6.06 -3.28 3.96
N ASN A 63 -7.00 -2.55 3.36
CA ASN A 63 -8.39 -3.00 3.26
C ASN A 63 -8.81 -3.03 1.80
N ARG A 64 -9.47 -4.12 1.39
CA ARG A 64 -10.10 -4.13 0.07
C ARG A 64 -11.26 -3.15 0.08
N ASN A 65 -11.53 -2.54 -1.07
CA ASN A 65 -12.52 -1.48 -1.18
C ASN A 65 -13.11 -1.47 -2.57
N SER A 66 -14.43 -1.36 -2.68
CA SER A 66 -15.06 -1.23 -3.98
C SER A 66 -14.67 0.09 -4.63
N VAL A 67 -14.50 0.07 -5.94
CA VAL A 67 -14.24 1.27 -6.72
C VAL A 67 -15.51 1.66 -7.47
N PRO A 68 -15.63 2.90 -7.95
CA PRO A 68 -16.82 3.30 -8.71
C PRO A 68 -17.02 2.38 -9.91
N ASN A 69 -18.26 1.89 -10.09
CA ASN A 69 -18.62 0.95 -11.15
C ASN A 69 -17.75 -0.30 -11.13
N ASP A 70 -17.50 -0.83 -9.93
CA ASP A 70 -16.62 -1.97 -9.75
C ASP A 70 -17.14 -3.19 -10.52
N PRO A 71 -16.33 -3.78 -11.43
CA PRO A 71 -16.75 -4.96 -12.19
C PRO A 71 -16.75 -6.26 -11.38
N ARG A 72 -16.19 -6.25 -10.16
CA ARG A 72 -16.09 -7.43 -9.33
C ARG A 72 -17.09 -7.39 -8.18
N PRO A 73 -17.46 -8.57 -7.64
CA PRO A 73 -18.43 -8.62 -6.52
C PRO A 73 -17.94 -7.86 -5.29
N ALA A 74 -18.88 -7.41 -4.46
CA ALA A 74 -18.59 -6.60 -3.29
C ALA A 74 -17.66 -7.27 -2.28
N LEU A 75 -17.69 -8.61 -2.21
CA LEU A 75 -16.82 -9.34 -1.29
C LEU A 75 -15.38 -9.51 -1.82
N VAL A 76 -15.19 -9.27 -3.11
CA VAL A 76 -13.89 -9.42 -3.77
C VAL A 76 -13.27 -8.05 -4.03
N THR A 77 -14.00 -7.17 -4.66
CA THR A 77 -13.67 -5.78 -5.04
C THR A 77 -12.51 -5.69 -6.02
N SER A 78 -12.38 -4.52 -6.63
CA SER A 78 -11.23 -4.20 -7.49
C SER A 78 -10.33 -3.15 -6.86
N GLY A 79 -10.61 -2.73 -5.63
CA GLY A 79 -9.84 -1.68 -4.98
C GLY A 79 -9.20 -2.13 -3.69
N VAL A 80 -8.11 -1.44 -3.34
CA VAL A 80 -7.42 -1.62 -2.07
C VAL A 80 -7.15 -0.24 -1.50
N ARG A 81 -7.47 -0.04 -0.25
CA ARG A 81 -7.24 1.22 0.45
C ARG A 81 -6.03 1.09 1.36
N ILE A 82 -5.05 1.95 1.13
CA ILE A 82 -3.80 1.97 1.89
C ILE A 82 -3.77 3.24 2.73
N GLY A 83 -3.78 3.09 4.05
CA GLY A 83 -3.71 4.23 4.96
C GLY A 83 -2.30 4.42 5.48
N THR A 84 -1.89 5.67 5.66
CA THR A 84 -0.54 6.00 6.09
C THR A 84 -0.38 6.46 7.54
N PRO A 85 -1.45 6.76 8.31
CA PRO A 85 -1.24 7.27 9.66
C PRO A 85 -0.46 6.33 10.58
N ALA A 86 -0.72 5.03 10.52
CA ALA A 86 0.00 4.07 11.37
C ALA A 86 1.49 4.02 11.03
N LEU A 87 1.84 4.15 9.75
CA LEU A 87 3.24 4.17 9.31
C LEU A 87 3.94 5.45 9.79
N ALA A 88 3.24 6.58 9.74
CA ALA A 88 3.77 7.84 10.23
C ALA A 88 3.99 7.77 11.75
N THR A 89 3.11 7.06 12.47
CA THR A 89 3.25 6.86 13.91
C THR A 89 4.52 6.09 14.24
N ARG A 90 4.96 5.21 13.34
CA ARG A 90 6.25 4.51 13.51
C ARG A 90 7.45 5.42 13.29
N GLY A 91 7.25 6.65 12.85
CA GLY A 91 8.34 7.59 12.59
C GLY A 91 8.86 7.53 11.17
N PHE A 92 8.12 6.95 10.24
CA PHE A 92 8.55 6.87 8.85
C PHE A 92 8.67 8.25 8.24
N GLY A 93 9.78 8.49 7.57
CA GLY A 93 9.99 9.68 6.74
C GLY A 93 9.97 9.30 5.26
N ASP A 94 10.46 10.21 4.41
CA ASP A 94 10.40 10.01 2.95
C ASP A 94 11.10 8.72 2.50
N VAL A 95 12.25 8.41 3.08
CA VAL A 95 13.00 7.21 2.69
C VAL A 95 12.20 5.95 2.98
N GLU A 96 11.60 5.87 4.17
CA GLU A 96 10.83 4.71 4.58
C GLU A 96 9.54 4.59 3.79
N PHE A 97 8.86 5.69 3.53
CA PHE A 97 7.65 5.66 2.71
C PHE A 97 7.97 5.28 1.26
N THR A 98 9.12 5.71 0.74
CA THR A 98 9.55 5.31 -0.59
C THR A 98 9.80 3.81 -0.66
N GLU A 99 10.42 3.25 0.38
CA GLU A 99 10.64 1.81 0.46
C GLU A 99 9.32 1.05 0.53
N VAL A 100 8.38 1.51 1.38
CA VAL A 100 7.05 0.89 1.47
C VAL A 100 6.34 0.95 0.12
N ALA A 101 6.42 2.10 -0.55
CA ALA A 101 5.78 2.26 -1.85
C ALA A 101 6.33 1.27 -2.88
N ASP A 102 7.63 1.07 -2.89
CA ASP A 102 8.25 0.12 -3.80
C ASP A 102 7.85 -1.31 -3.48
N ILE A 103 7.76 -1.65 -2.19
CA ILE A 103 7.29 -2.98 -1.77
C ILE A 103 5.86 -3.22 -2.24
N ILE A 104 4.97 -2.24 -2.02
CA ILE A 104 3.57 -2.35 -2.45
C ILE A 104 3.51 -2.53 -3.97
N ALA A 105 4.24 -1.72 -4.72
CA ALA A 105 4.27 -1.82 -6.17
C ALA A 105 4.73 -3.21 -6.61
N SER A 106 5.76 -3.75 -5.96
CA SER A 106 6.30 -5.07 -6.30
C SER A 106 5.30 -6.19 -6.01
N VAL A 107 4.54 -6.07 -4.92
CA VAL A 107 3.50 -7.05 -4.59
C VAL A 107 2.40 -7.07 -5.66
N LEU A 108 2.09 -5.92 -6.22
CA LEU A 108 1.03 -5.79 -7.23
C LEU A 108 1.51 -6.14 -8.64
N MET A 109 2.80 -6.40 -8.83
CA MET A 109 3.36 -6.82 -10.10
C MET A 109 3.22 -8.34 -10.26
N PRO A 110 3.34 -8.88 -11.50
CA PRO A 110 3.29 -10.33 -11.70
C PRO A 110 4.42 -11.05 -10.96
N ASN A 111 4.09 -12.21 -10.40
CA ASN A 111 5.07 -13.11 -9.77
C ASN A 111 5.90 -12.44 -8.68
N PRO A 112 5.27 -11.80 -7.67
CA PRO A 112 6.04 -11.15 -6.61
C PRO A 112 6.78 -12.19 -5.75
N ASP A 113 7.99 -11.85 -5.34
CA ASP A 113 8.73 -12.67 -4.38
C ASP A 113 8.29 -12.27 -2.97
N ILE A 114 7.27 -12.93 -2.47
CA ILE A 114 6.64 -12.59 -1.19
C ILE A 114 7.63 -12.72 -0.03
N ASN A 115 8.51 -13.71 -0.06
CA ASN A 115 9.49 -13.90 1.00
C ASN A 115 10.48 -12.75 1.06
N ALA A 116 11.02 -12.34 -0.09
CA ALA A 116 11.96 -11.22 -0.15
C ALA A 116 11.30 -9.91 0.25
N LEU A 117 10.07 -9.68 -0.21
CA LEU A 117 9.33 -8.48 0.13
C LEU A 117 8.96 -8.44 1.61
N GLY A 118 8.59 -9.58 2.17
CA GLY A 118 8.33 -9.68 3.61
C GLY A 118 9.57 -9.38 4.44
N ASP A 119 10.74 -9.79 3.97
CA ASP A 119 11.99 -9.47 4.65
C ASP A 119 12.26 -7.97 4.63
N ARG A 120 11.96 -7.29 3.53
CA ARG A 120 12.12 -5.84 3.44
C ARG A 120 11.20 -5.12 4.43
N VAL A 121 9.95 -5.57 4.55
CA VAL A 121 9.01 -5.01 5.54
C VAL A 121 9.53 -5.26 6.95
N ARG A 122 10.00 -6.47 7.23
CA ARG A 122 10.52 -6.81 8.55
C ARG A 122 11.68 -5.89 8.94
N LYS A 123 12.59 -5.62 8.01
CA LYS A 123 13.70 -4.71 8.27
C LYS A 123 13.22 -3.32 8.62
N LEU A 124 12.18 -2.83 7.93
CA LEU A 124 11.59 -1.54 8.25
C LEU A 124 10.97 -1.52 9.63
N THR A 125 10.22 -2.57 9.98
CA THR A 125 9.56 -2.61 11.28
C THR A 125 10.53 -2.83 12.43
N GLU A 126 11.65 -3.50 12.18
CA GLU A 126 12.71 -3.64 13.20
C GLU A 126 13.44 -2.32 13.43
N ALA A 127 13.66 -1.56 12.36
CA ALA A 127 14.29 -0.25 12.48
C ALA A 127 13.34 0.80 13.06
N PHE A 128 12.04 0.66 12.81
CA PHE A 128 11.01 1.60 13.25
C PHE A 128 9.87 0.82 13.92
N PRO A 129 10.14 0.16 15.05
CA PRO A 129 9.10 -0.66 15.68
C PRO A 129 7.95 0.22 16.15
N LEU A 130 6.75 -0.36 16.18
CA LEU A 130 5.64 0.29 16.84
C LEU A 130 6.07 0.46 18.29
N TYR A 131 6.23 1.69 18.70
CA TYR A 131 6.94 2.01 19.92
C TYR A 131 6.25 1.44 21.15
N SER A 132 7.00 0.69 21.96
CA SER A 132 6.43 0.06 23.15
C SER A 132 5.87 1.06 24.14
N GLY A 133 6.36 2.28 24.13
CA GLY A 133 5.78 3.35 24.92
C GLY A 133 4.33 3.65 24.57
N LEU A 134 3.94 3.38 23.33
CA LEU A 134 2.55 3.51 22.90
C LEU A 134 1.68 2.46 23.55
N GLU A 135 2.22 1.30 23.78
CA GLU A 135 1.50 0.20 24.38
C GLU A 135 1.18 0.47 25.84
N ASN A 136 1.90 1.38 26.44
CA ASN A 136 1.73 1.72 27.86
C ASN A 136 0.78 2.89 28.07
N TRP A 137 0.18 3.36 27.05
CA TRP A 137 -0.78 4.45 27.14
C TRP A 137 -2.06 4.01 27.82
#